data_522c1cc062c7cef2b79e402fd095a71d
#
_entry.id   522c1cc062c7cef2b79e402fd095a71d
#
_cell.length_a   1.000
_cell.length_b   1.000
_cell.length_c   1.000
_cell.angle_alpha   90.00
_cell.angle_beta   90.00
_cell.angle_gamma   90.00
#
_symmetry.space_group_name_H-M   'P 1'
#
loop_
_entity.id
_entity.type
_entity.pdbx_description
1 polymer ?
#
loop_
_entity_poly.entity_id
_entity_poly.type
_entity_poly.pdbx_seq_one_letter_code
_entity_poly.pdbx_strand_id
1 'polypeptide(L)'
;MYIGKLGDGTHADDGIYVLLKEVLDNAIDEYMMGYGKQIVIDIDEVSVTVRDHGRGIPLDKVKDVSSKMNTGAKYDSKAFKKSVGLNGVGIKAVNALSTEFYICSYRDGRCKSLLYNQGNVVTDFPEEPTSEENGTLVRFVPDETIFKGYKYKDDFIESLLKNYVYLNSGLTILFNGRRFHSKNGLVDLLNEKMTAEPLYPIIHLKGDDIEVVITHINQYGEEYYSFVNGQHTTQGGTHLTAFREAASRTIKEFYNKNFD
;
A
#
# COMPACT_ATOMS: atom_id res chain seq x y z
N MET A 1 -10.19 9.09 11.44
CA MET A 1 -8.99 8.52 10.83
C MET A 1 -7.81 8.79 11.75
N TYR A 2 -7.08 7.76 12.15
CA TYR A 2 -5.88 7.91 12.95
C TYR A 2 -4.67 8.02 12.02
N ILE A 3 -3.99 9.16 12.04
CA ILE A 3 -2.82 9.43 11.18
C ILE A 3 -1.51 9.04 11.87
N GLY A 4 -1.57 8.40 13.05
CA GLY A 4 -0.39 8.07 13.85
C GLY A 4 0.12 9.28 14.62
N LYS A 5 1.40 9.26 15.00
CA LYS A 5 2.04 10.39 15.61
C LYS A 5 2.29 11.47 14.56
N LEU A 6 1.96 12.72 14.91
CA LEU A 6 2.50 13.87 14.23
C LEU A 6 3.99 13.90 14.56
N GLY A 7 4.84 13.53 13.62
CA GLY A 7 6.25 13.27 13.86
C GLY A 7 7.16 14.12 13.00
N ASP A 8 8.44 14.00 13.28
CA ASP A 8 9.54 14.68 12.59
C ASP A 8 10.24 13.78 11.56
N GLY A 9 9.66 12.62 11.23
CA GLY A 9 10.23 11.66 10.30
C GLY A 9 11.27 10.72 10.91
N THR A 10 11.37 10.67 12.23
CA THR A 10 12.33 9.80 12.91
C THR A 10 11.82 8.37 13.12
N HIS A 11 10.50 8.16 13.02
CA HIS A 11 9.83 6.87 13.22
C HIS A 11 8.99 6.48 12.01
N ALA A 12 8.95 5.19 11.70
CA ALA A 12 8.19 4.65 10.56
C ALA A 12 6.66 4.83 10.69
N ASP A 13 6.15 5.08 11.89
CA ASP A 13 4.74 5.35 12.19
C ASP A 13 4.40 6.85 12.24
N ASP A 14 5.35 7.72 11.91
CA ASP A 14 5.12 9.15 11.82
C ASP A 14 4.10 9.49 10.72
N GLY A 15 3.32 10.53 10.96
CA GLY A 15 2.20 10.91 10.09
C GLY A 15 2.57 11.12 8.63
N ILE A 16 3.80 11.58 8.32
CA ILE A 16 4.26 11.76 6.93
C ILE A 16 4.27 10.42 6.16
N TYR A 17 4.67 9.30 6.81
CA TYR A 17 4.64 7.98 6.17
C TYR A 17 3.21 7.47 6.03
N VAL A 18 2.31 7.86 6.94
CA VAL A 18 0.87 7.57 6.80
C VAL A 18 0.29 8.33 5.61
N LEU A 19 0.66 9.60 5.38
CA LEU A 19 0.23 10.34 4.19
C LEU A 19 0.69 9.65 2.90
N LEU A 20 1.97 9.28 2.81
CA LEU A 20 2.51 8.51 1.68
C LEU A 20 1.71 7.21 1.47
N LYS A 21 1.49 6.47 2.56
CA LYS A 21 0.76 5.20 2.53
C LYS A 21 -0.66 5.35 1.99
N GLU A 22 -1.41 6.37 2.39
CA GLU A 22 -2.77 6.60 1.90
C GLU A 22 -2.83 6.86 0.39
N VAL A 23 -1.81 7.50 -0.17
CA VAL A 23 -1.70 7.68 -1.63
C VAL A 23 -1.34 6.36 -2.30
N LEU A 24 -0.38 5.61 -1.75
CA LEU A 24 0.03 4.31 -2.28
C LEU A 24 -1.10 3.28 -2.23
N ASP A 25 -1.86 3.22 -1.15
CA ASP A 25 -2.98 2.29 -1.02
C ASP A 25 -4.01 2.48 -2.14
N ASN A 26 -4.25 3.72 -2.61
CA ASN A 26 -5.13 3.96 -3.75
C ASN A 26 -4.53 3.42 -5.06
N ALA A 27 -3.23 3.58 -5.28
CA ALA A 27 -2.53 3.06 -6.46
C ALA A 27 -2.48 1.52 -6.45
N ILE A 28 -2.28 0.91 -5.27
CA ILE A 28 -2.31 -0.54 -5.06
C ILE A 28 -3.71 -1.11 -5.32
N ASP A 29 -4.76 -0.42 -4.89
CA ASP A 29 -6.14 -0.84 -5.15
C ASP A 29 -6.44 -0.93 -6.66
N GLU A 30 -5.93 -0.01 -7.48
CA GLU A 30 -6.06 -0.10 -8.95
C GLU A 30 -5.34 -1.35 -9.49
N TYR A 31 -4.14 -1.65 -9.01
CA TYR A 31 -3.43 -2.88 -9.36
C TYR A 31 -4.20 -4.15 -8.96
N MET A 32 -4.74 -4.20 -7.74
CA MET A 32 -5.52 -5.33 -7.25
C MET A 32 -6.81 -5.57 -8.05
N MET A 33 -7.35 -4.51 -8.65
CA MET A 33 -8.46 -4.60 -9.60
C MET A 33 -8.05 -5.00 -11.02
N GLY A 34 -6.75 -5.24 -11.26
CA GLY A 34 -6.20 -5.67 -12.54
C GLY A 34 -5.79 -4.52 -13.48
N TYR A 35 -5.71 -3.29 -12.98
CA TYR A 35 -5.35 -2.11 -13.77
C TYR A 35 -3.98 -1.57 -13.36
N GLY A 36 -3.14 -1.32 -14.39
CA GLY A 36 -1.77 -0.85 -14.18
C GLY A 36 -0.87 -1.93 -13.54
N LYS A 37 0.39 -1.90 -13.89
CA LYS A 37 1.38 -2.86 -13.35
C LYS A 37 2.59 -2.13 -12.77
N GLN A 38 2.56 -0.81 -12.82
CA GLN A 38 3.65 0.03 -12.39
C GLN A 38 3.14 1.22 -11.58
N ILE A 39 3.84 1.51 -10.50
CA ILE A 39 3.68 2.72 -9.70
C ILE A 39 5.03 3.42 -9.67
N VAL A 40 5.07 4.72 -9.92
CA VAL A 40 6.28 5.55 -9.84
C VAL A 40 6.14 6.47 -8.65
N ILE A 41 7.19 6.52 -7.84
CA ILE A 41 7.27 7.31 -6.62
C ILE A 41 8.55 8.12 -6.68
N ASP A 42 8.42 9.44 -6.62
CA ASP A 42 9.54 10.35 -6.49
C ASP A 42 9.36 11.16 -5.20
N ILE A 43 10.38 11.11 -4.35
CA ILE A 43 10.43 11.85 -3.10
C ILE A 43 11.70 12.69 -3.12
N ASP A 44 11.54 13.97 -3.00
CA ASP A 44 12.62 14.94 -2.76
C ASP A 44 12.66 15.38 -1.28
N GLU A 45 13.37 16.46 -0.99
CA GLU A 45 13.54 16.94 0.39
C GLU A 45 12.21 17.32 1.06
N VAL A 46 11.20 17.74 0.30
CA VAL A 46 9.96 18.32 0.82
C VAL A 46 8.70 17.72 0.21
N SER A 47 8.77 17.16 -0.98
CA SER A 47 7.59 16.71 -1.74
C SER A 47 7.59 15.22 -2.04
N VAL A 48 6.39 14.69 -2.16
CA VAL A 48 6.11 13.31 -2.58
C VAL A 48 5.29 13.36 -3.84
N THR A 49 5.70 12.64 -4.87
CA THR A 49 4.93 12.42 -6.10
C THR A 49 4.69 10.93 -6.28
N VAL A 50 3.44 10.55 -6.51
CA VAL A 50 3.05 9.16 -6.81
C VAL A 50 2.25 9.16 -8.10
N ARG A 51 2.64 8.32 -9.07
CA ARG A 51 1.97 8.13 -10.35
C ARG A 51 1.60 6.65 -10.49
N ASP A 52 0.32 6.34 -10.58
CA ASP A 52 -0.16 5.02 -11.00
C ASP A 52 -0.55 5.00 -12.49
N HIS A 53 -0.66 3.82 -13.06
CA HIS A 53 -1.11 3.59 -14.43
C HIS A 53 -2.42 2.77 -14.43
N GLY A 54 -3.30 3.08 -13.46
CA GLY A 54 -4.62 2.50 -13.35
C GLY A 54 -5.61 3.11 -14.34
N ARG A 55 -6.90 3.04 -14.02
CA ARG A 55 -7.97 3.56 -14.89
C ARG A 55 -8.06 5.09 -14.94
N GLY A 56 -7.49 5.76 -13.96
CA GLY A 56 -7.77 7.16 -13.65
C GLY A 56 -9.14 7.38 -13.01
N ILE A 57 -9.26 8.45 -12.25
CA ILE A 57 -10.52 8.90 -11.64
C ILE A 57 -11.41 9.48 -12.76
N PRO A 58 -12.74 9.21 -12.80
CA PRO A 58 -13.64 9.93 -13.71
C PRO A 58 -13.46 11.44 -13.58
N LEU A 59 -13.27 12.13 -14.70
CA LEU A 59 -12.78 13.52 -14.69
C LEU A 59 -13.72 14.46 -13.96
N ASP A 60 -15.05 14.22 -14.06
CA ASP A 60 -16.11 14.95 -13.33
C ASP A 60 -16.10 14.68 -11.80
N LYS A 61 -15.37 13.66 -11.35
CA LYS A 61 -15.30 13.24 -9.93
C LYS A 61 -13.99 13.60 -9.24
N VAL A 62 -12.98 14.08 -9.95
CA VAL A 62 -11.66 14.35 -9.36
C VAL A 62 -11.75 15.27 -8.14
N LYS A 63 -12.54 16.36 -8.26
CA LYS A 63 -12.77 17.31 -7.17
C LYS A 63 -13.47 16.66 -5.98
N ASP A 64 -14.52 15.89 -6.21
CA ASP A 64 -15.28 15.24 -5.15
C ASP A 64 -14.43 14.20 -4.43
N VAL A 65 -13.69 13.37 -5.17
CA VAL A 65 -12.79 12.34 -4.61
C VAL A 65 -11.69 12.95 -3.77
N SER A 66 -11.15 14.10 -4.13
CA SER A 66 -10.02 14.74 -3.42
C SER A 66 -10.42 15.64 -2.25
N SER A 67 -11.70 16.10 -2.18
CA SER A 67 -12.11 17.10 -1.17
C SER A 67 -13.35 16.75 -0.35
N LYS A 68 -14.29 15.96 -0.87
CA LYS A 68 -15.53 15.65 -0.14
C LYS A 68 -15.43 14.35 0.64
N MET A 69 -15.82 14.38 1.92
CA MET A 69 -15.91 13.18 2.75
C MET A 69 -16.93 12.18 2.18
N ASN A 70 -16.68 10.89 2.39
CA ASN A 70 -17.59 9.81 1.97
C ASN A 70 -17.89 9.76 0.46
N THR A 71 -16.96 10.20 -0.37
CA THR A 71 -17.02 10.07 -1.82
C THR A 71 -15.95 9.12 -2.32
N GLY A 72 -16.30 8.28 -3.27
CA GLY A 72 -15.40 7.32 -3.90
C GLY A 72 -16.14 6.06 -4.33
N ALA A 73 -15.68 5.39 -5.36
CA ALA A 73 -16.26 4.15 -5.89
C ALA A 73 -16.33 3.01 -4.85
N LYS A 74 -15.60 3.14 -3.76
CA LYS A 74 -15.55 2.15 -2.66
C LYS A 74 -16.84 2.05 -1.86
N TYR A 75 -17.72 3.08 -1.92
CA TYR A 75 -19.01 3.07 -1.21
C TYR A 75 -20.12 2.32 -1.95
N ASP A 76 -19.96 2.08 -3.25
CA ASP A 76 -21.09 1.69 -4.09
C ASP A 76 -21.05 0.25 -4.61
N SER A 77 -20.16 -0.63 -4.14
CA SER A 77 -20.11 -1.94 -4.77
C SER A 77 -19.61 -3.13 -3.97
N LYS A 78 -20.29 -4.22 -4.20
CA LYS A 78 -19.84 -5.60 -4.01
C LYS A 78 -18.46 -5.90 -4.67
N ALA A 79 -17.90 -4.98 -5.48
CA ALA A 79 -16.63 -5.12 -6.19
C ALA A 79 -15.39 -4.86 -5.31
N PHE A 80 -15.53 -4.14 -4.20
CA PHE A 80 -14.40 -3.79 -3.34
C PHE A 80 -14.25 -4.68 -2.09
N LYS A 81 -14.48 -5.98 -2.22
CA LYS A 81 -14.31 -6.93 -1.11
C LYS A 81 -12.88 -7.02 -0.57
N LYS A 82 -11.87 -6.58 -1.33
CA LYS A 82 -10.43 -6.71 -1.01
C LYS A 82 -9.66 -5.40 -1.23
N SER A 83 -10.18 -4.27 -0.74
CA SER A 83 -9.49 -2.98 -0.85
C SER A 83 -8.55 -2.77 0.35
N VAL A 84 -7.35 -2.25 0.09
CA VAL A 84 -6.39 -1.82 1.12
C VAL A 84 -6.89 -0.54 1.80
N GLY A 85 -7.46 0.40 1.03
CA GLY A 85 -8.04 1.65 1.55
C GLY A 85 -9.49 1.47 2.00
N LEU A 86 -9.72 1.36 3.31
CA LEU A 86 -11.02 0.96 3.86
C LEU A 86 -12.08 2.08 3.94
N ASN A 87 -11.71 3.34 4.08
CA ASN A 87 -12.63 4.39 4.54
C ASN A 87 -12.91 5.51 3.53
N GLY A 88 -12.28 5.53 2.36
CA GLY A 88 -12.47 6.58 1.35
C GLY A 88 -12.17 8.02 1.82
N VAL A 89 -11.41 8.17 2.93
CA VAL A 89 -11.04 9.45 3.53
C VAL A 89 -9.55 9.77 3.42
N GLY A 90 -8.71 8.77 3.09
CA GLY A 90 -7.26 8.89 3.11
C GLY A 90 -6.73 10.04 2.27
N ILE A 91 -7.08 10.08 1.00
CA ILE A 91 -6.61 11.13 0.08
C ILE A 91 -7.04 12.54 0.51
N LYS A 92 -8.21 12.67 1.18
CA LYS A 92 -8.71 13.95 1.70
C LYS A 92 -7.92 14.41 2.91
N ALA A 93 -7.45 13.46 3.73
CA ALA A 93 -6.55 13.76 4.85
C ALA A 93 -5.18 14.21 4.33
N VAL A 94 -4.63 13.55 3.31
CA VAL A 94 -3.40 14.01 2.65
C VAL A 94 -3.57 15.44 2.14
N ASN A 95 -4.67 15.73 1.43
CA ASN A 95 -4.99 17.07 0.95
C ASN A 95 -5.07 18.09 2.10
N ALA A 96 -5.81 17.79 3.16
CA ALA A 96 -6.01 18.73 4.28
C ALA A 96 -4.73 18.98 5.12
N LEU A 97 -3.80 18.02 5.13
CA LEU A 97 -2.56 18.07 5.93
C LEU A 97 -1.33 18.46 5.08
N SER A 98 -1.55 19.00 3.91
CA SER A 98 -0.49 19.45 2.99
C SER A 98 -0.63 20.91 2.65
N THR A 99 0.51 21.64 2.63
CA THR A 99 0.56 23.03 2.15
C THR A 99 0.42 23.11 0.62
N GLU A 100 0.78 22.06 -0.07
CA GLU A 100 0.51 21.87 -1.50
C GLU A 100 -0.01 20.46 -1.72
N PHE A 101 -1.13 20.34 -2.38
CA PHE A 101 -1.66 19.07 -2.85
C PHE A 101 -2.16 19.23 -4.28
N TYR A 102 -1.49 18.53 -5.19
CA TYR A 102 -1.86 18.49 -6.62
C TYR A 102 -2.33 17.09 -6.97
N ILE A 103 -3.46 17.01 -7.65
CA ILE A 103 -4.00 15.76 -8.19
C ILE A 103 -4.33 15.94 -9.66
N CYS A 104 -3.90 14.98 -10.48
CA CYS A 104 -4.25 14.92 -11.90
C CYS A 104 -4.74 13.52 -12.23
N SER A 105 -5.89 13.43 -12.84
CA SER A 105 -6.40 12.20 -13.44
C SER A 105 -6.25 12.25 -14.94
N TYR A 106 -5.66 11.18 -15.49
CA TYR A 106 -5.51 10.94 -16.93
C TYR A 106 -6.48 9.82 -17.30
N ARG A 107 -7.42 10.12 -18.18
CA ARG A 107 -8.44 9.16 -18.59
C ARG A 107 -8.95 9.41 -20.00
N ASP A 108 -8.89 8.36 -20.82
CA ASP A 108 -9.47 8.34 -22.16
C ASP A 108 -8.97 9.49 -23.06
N GLY A 109 -7.65 9.77 -23.00
CA GLY A 109 -7.00 10.83 -23.80
C GLY A 109 -7.24 12.25 -23.31
N ARG A 110 -7.78 12.41 -22.10
CA ARG A 110 -7.99 13.70 -21.44
C ARG A 110 -7.44 13.68 -20.02
N CYS A 111 -7.18 14.87 -19.50
CA CYS A 111 -6.78 15.02 -18.09
C CYS A 111 -7.58 16.12 -17.40
N LYS A 112 -7.70 15.97 -16.10
CA LYS A 112 -8.30 16.95 -15.18
C LYS A 112 -7.43 17.04 -13.94
N SER A 113 -7.05 18.27 -13.55
CA SER A 113 -6.22 18.49 -12.38
C SER A 113 -6.76 19.58 -11.47
N LEU A 114 -6.39 19.49 -10.19
CA LEU A 114 -6.67 20.48 -9.17
C LEU A 114 -5.45 20.69 -8.29
N LEU A 115 -5.28 21.93 -7.85
CA LEU A 115 -4.29 22.33 -6.86
C LEU A 115 -5.00 22.81 -5.60
N TYR A 116 -4.55 22.35 -4.46
CA TYR A 116 -5.08 22.70 -3.14
C TYR A 116 -3.96 23.21 -2.22
N ASN A 117 -4.36 23.99 -1.23
CA ASN A 117 -3.57 24.35 -0.07
C ASN A 117 -4.41 24.05 1.18
N GLN A 118 -3.94 23.15 2.04
CA GLN A 118 -4.60 22.75 3.29
C GLN A 118 -6.10 22.45 3.09
N GLY A 119 -6.42 21.66 2.05
CA GLY A 119 -7.77 21.25 1.71
C GLY A 119 -8.59 22.28 0.91
N ASN A 120 -8.11 23.51 0.78
CA ASN A 120 -8.79 24.57 0.04
C ASN A 120 -8.34 24.58 -1.42
N VAL A 121 -9.29 24.65 -2.35
CA VAL A 121 -9.00 24.73 -3.79
C VAL A 121 -8.29 26.04 -4.09
N VAL A 122 -7.08 25.96 -4.63
CA VAL A 122 -6.31 27.09 -5.16
C VAL A 122 -6.62 27.26 -6.64
N THR A 123 -6.55 26.18 -7.41
CA THR A 123 -6.80 26.20 -8.85
C THR A 123 -7.56 24.96 -9.28
N ASP A 124 -8.61 25.17 -10.02
CA ASP A 124 -9.40 24.13 -10.69
C ASP A 124 -9.13 24.26 -12.19
N PHE A 125 -8.18 23.45 -12.70
CA PHE A 125 -7.77 23.52 -14.10
C PHE A 125 -8.86 22.97 -15.01
N PRO A 126 -9.05 23.50 -16.23
CA PRO A 126 -9.99 22.93 -17.19
C PRO A 126 -9.56 21.53 -17.60
N GLU A 127 -10.49 20.77 -18.15
CA GLU A 127 -10.15 19.51 -18.81
C GLU A 127 -9.42 19.78 -20.11
N GLU A 128 -8.29 19.05 -20.32
CA GLU A 128 -7.46 19.22 -21.51
C GLU A 128 -7.17 17.86 -22.16
N PRO A 129 -6.93 17.84 -23.49
CA PRO A 129 -6.42 16.66 -24.17
C PRO A 129 -5.03 16.31 -23.66
N THR A 130 -4.71 15.00 -23.60
CA THR A 130 -3.38 14.52 -23.22
C THR A 130 -3.02 13.26 -23.99
N SER A 131 -1.70 13.02 -24.18
CA SER A 131 -1.14 11.78 -24.68
C SER A 131 -0.68 10.83 -23.55
N GLU A 132 -0.81 11.25 -22.29
CA GLU A 132 -0.46 10.43 -21.14
C GLU A 132 -1.36 9.20 -21.05
N GLU A 133 -0.78 8.08 -20.62
CA GLU A 133 -1.53 6.87 -20.30
C GLU A 133 -2.50 7.12 -19.13
N ASN A 134 -3.61 6.38 -19.14
CA ASN A 134 -4.58 6.44 -18.05
C ASN A 134 -3.89 6.22 -16.68
N GLY A 135 -4.46 6.81 -15.63
CA GLY A 135 -4.00 6.68 -14.25
C GLY A 135 -4.13 7.96 -13.47
N THR A 136 -3.54 8.00 -12.28
CA THR A 136 -3.62 9.15 -11.38
C THR A 136 -2.23 9.59 -10.97
N LEU A 137 -1.99 10.89 -10.93
CA LEU A 137 -0.81 11.50 -10.35
C LEU A 137 -1.24 12.32 -9.13
N VAL A 138 -0.59 12.07 -8.01
CA VAL A 138 -0.73 12.86 -6.79
C VAL A 138 0.64 13.39 -6.40
N ARG A 139 0.74 14.70 -6.19
CA ARG A 139 1.91 15.35 -5.58
C ARG A 139 1.47 16.10 -4.34
N PHE A 140 2.21 15.96 -3.25
CA PHE A 140 1.91 16.69 -2.03
C PHE A 140 3.17 17.12 -1.27
N VAL A 141 3.04 18.20 -0.52
CA VAL A 141 4.04 18.71 0.42
C VAL A 141 3.38 18.73 1.80
N PRO A 142 3.80 17.87 2.74
CA PRO A 142 3.27 17.88 4.11
C PRO A 142 3.37 19.24 4.76
N ASP A 143 2.38 19.62 5.57
CA ASP A 143 2.37 20.90 6.27
C ASP A 143 3.40 20.91 7.41
N GLU A 144 4.47 21.67 7.27
CA GLU A 144 5.56 21.75 8.26
C GLU A 144 5.10 22.34 9.60
N THR A 145 3.99 23.07 9.63
CA THR A 145 3.43 23.56 10.90
C THR A 145 2.85 22.42 11.74
N ILE A 146 2.46 21.32 11.08
CA ILE A 146 1.93 20.10 11.68
C ILE A 146 3.04 19.06 11.84
N PHE A 147 3.83 18.83 10.80
CA PHE A 147 4.93 17.86 10.73
C PHE A 147 6.27 18.59 10.82
N LYS A 148 6.63 19.02 12.02
CA LYS A 148 7.80 19.89 12.25
C LYS A 148 9.11 19.20 11.91
N GLY A 149 9.88 19.79 10.98
CA GLY A 149 11.20 19.32 10.61
C GLY A 149 11.21 17.91 10.05
N TYR A 150 10.12 17.48 9.41
CA TYR A 150 10.01 16.12 8.85
C TYR A 150 11.09 15.85 7.80
N LYS A 151 11.49 14.59 7.75
CA LYS A 151 12.41 14.11 6.73
C LYS A 151 12.07 12.65 6.42
N TYR A 152 11.85 12.35 5.15
CA TYR A 152 11.69 10.96 4.71
C TYR A 152 13.01 10.20 4.80
N LYS A 153 12.97 9.00 5.34
CA LYS A 153 14.11 8.07 5.40
C LYS A 153 13.88 6.91 4.43
N ASP A 154 14.84 6.71 3.55
CA ASP A 154 14.75 5.68 2.51
C ASP A 154 14.49 4.29 3.09
N ASP A 155 15.15 3.93 4.20
CA ASP A 155 15.00 2.60 4.82
C ASP A 155 13.53 2.30 5.21
N PHE A 156 12.80 3.30 5.71
CA PHE A 156 11.39 3.12 6.07
C PHE A 156 10.50 2.98 4.84
N ILE A 157 10.78 3.80 3.80
CA ILE A 157 10.06 3.74 2.54
C ILE A 157 10.33 2.40 1.85
N GLU A 158 11.58 1.99 1.73
CA GLU A 158 11.96 0.72 1.12
C GLU A 158 11.31 -0.47 1.81
N SER A 159 11.28 -0.48 3.14
CA SER A 159 10.60 -1.53 3.90
C SER A 159 9.10 -1.59 3.59
N LEU A 160 8.45 -0.44 3.48
CA LEU A 160 7.05 -0.33 3.08
C LEU A 160 6.83 -0.85 1.65
N LEU A 161 7.66 -0.41 0.69
CA LEU A 161 7.55 -0.80 -0.72
C LEU A 161 7.82 -2.29 -0.95
N LYS A 162 8.77 -2.87 -0.22
CA LYS A 162 9.02 -4.32 -0.23
C LYS A 162 7.79 -5.11 0.20
N ASN A 163 7.12 -4.69 1.28
CA ASN A 163 5.89 -5.34 1.72
C ASN A 163 4.81 -5.28 0.62
N TYR A 164 4.64 -4.14 -0.06
CA TYR A 164 3.68 -4.02 -1.14
C TYR A 164 3.98 -4.97 -2.31
N VAL A 165 5.24 -5.06 -2.77
CA VAL A 165 5.55 -5.96 -3.89
C VAL A 165 5.50 -7.44 -3.51
N TYR A 166 5.76 -7.79 -2.25
CA TYR A 166 5.58 -9.17 -1.78
C TYR A 166 4.12 -9.58 -1.65
N LEU A 167 3.25 -8.65 -1.27
CA LEU A 167 1.81 -8.92 -1.18
C LEU A 167 1.09 -8.81 -2.54
N ASN A 168 1.73 -8.19 -3.54
CA ASN A 168 1.18 -7.95 -4.86
C ASN A 168 2.15 -8.44 -5.94
N SER A 169 2.27 -9.78 -6.07
CA SER A 169 3.20 -10.42 -7.02
C SER A 169 2.98 -9.92 -8.45
N GLY A 170 4.06 -9.47 -9.11
CA GLY A 170 4.02 -8.92 -10.46
C GLY A 170 3.88 -7.41 -10.53
N LEU A 171 3.53 -6.73 -9.43
CA LEU A 171 3.60 -5.28 -9.35
C LEU A 171 5.06 -4.81 -9.43
N THR A 172 5.29 -3.73 -10.15
CA THR A 172 6.57 -3.01 -10.16
C THR A 172 6.38 -1.64 -9.52
N ILE A 173 7.22 -1.30 -8.56
CA ILE A 173 7.30 0.04 -7.98
C ILE A 173 8.67 0.62 -8.33
N LEU A 174 8.70 1.82 -8.90
CA LEU A 174 9.90 2.61 -9.11
C LEU A 174 9.93 3.69 -8.03
N PHE A 175 10.96 3.69 -7.20
CA PHE A 175 11.17 4.70 -6.16
C PHE A 175 12.49 5.43 -6.42
N ASN A 176 12.43 6.71 -6.73
CA ASN A 176 13.59 7.53 -7.11
C ASN A 176 14.49 6.81 -8.15
N GLY A 177 13.86 6.18 -9.17
CA GLY A 177 14.52 5.40 -10.21
C GLY A 177 14.94 3.98 -9.80
N ARG A 178 14.85 3.59 -8.52
CA ARG A 178 15.15 2.22 -8.05
C ARG A 178 13.93 1.32 -8.20
N ARG A 179 14.14 0.12 -8.72
CA ARG A 179 13.06 -0.83 -8.99
C ARG A 179 12.83 -1.79 -7.84
N PHE A 180 11.58 -1.87 -7.36
CA PHE A 180 11.07 -2.88 -6.43
C PHE A 180 10.08 -3.78 -7.18
N HIS A 181 10.29 -5.08 -7.08
CA HIS A 181 9.45 -6.06 -7.76
C HIS A 181 9.62 -7.42 -7.12
N SER A 182 8.54 -8.20 -7.00
CA SER A 182 8.56 -9.61 -6.60
C SER A 182 7.77 -10.44 -7.59
N LYS A 183 8.35 -11.56 -8.02
CA LYS A 183 7.69 -12.52 -8.89
C LYS A 183 6.90 -13.56 -8.10
N ASN A 184 7.44 -13.99 -6.95
CA ASN A 184 6.92 -15.10 -6.16
C ASN A 184 6.23 -14.65 -4.85
N GLY A 185 6.08 -13.34 -4.63
CA GLY A 185 5.32 -12.78 -3.51
C GLY A 185 5.85 -13.17 -2.13
N LEU A 186 5.00 -13.79 -1.32
CA LEU A 186 5.36 -14.20 0.05
C LEU A 186 6.53 -15.20 0.10
N VAL A 187 6.75 -15.98 -0.95
CA VAL A 187 7.92 -16.86 -1.02
C VAL A 187 9.22 -16.04 -1.08
N ASP A 188 9.23 -14.96 -1.85
CA ASP A 188 10.37 -14.06 -1.92
C ASP A 188 10.59 -13.33 -0.58
N LEU A 189 9.52 -12.93 0.10
CA LEU A 189 9.58 -12.36 1.45
C LEU A 189 10.25 -13.35 2.43
N LEU A 190 9.79 -14.61 2.43
CA LEU A 190 10.33 -15.61 3.34
C LEU A 190 11.82 -15.88 3.04
N ASN A 191 12.18 -16.00 1.76
CA ASN A 191 13.58 -16.19 1.35
C ASN A 191 14.48 -15.01 1.78
N GLU A 192 14.00 -13.75 1.70
CA GLU A 192 14.78 -12.59 2.17
C GLU A 192 14.98 -12.60 3.70
N LYS A 193 14.01 -13.12 4.44
CA LYS A 193 14.03 -13.10 5.91
C LYS A 193 14.74 -14.29 6.52
N MET A 194 14.81 -15.43 5.83
CA MET A 194 15.50 -16.61 6.34
C MET A 194 17.00 -16.35 6.58
N THR A 195 17.46 -16.81 7.72
CA THR A 195 18.88 -16.70 8.15
C THR A 195 19.67 -17.98 7.94
N ALA A 196 19.01 -19.09 7.55
CA ALA A 196 19.60 -20.40 7.30
C ALA A 196 18.82 -21.13 6.20
N GLU A 197 19.41 -22.19 5.66
CA GLU A 197 18.76 -23.04 4.66
C GLU A 197 17.55 -23.77 5.23
N PRO A 198 16.47 -23.88 4.46
CA PRO A 198 15.27 -24.60 4.88
C PRO A 198 15.52 -26.10 4.99
N LEU A 199 14.96 -26.75 6.01
CA LEU A 199 15.08 -28.19 6.21
C LEU A 199 14.30 -29.03 5.18
N TYR A 200 13.36 -28.41 4.48
CA TYR A 200 12.57 -28.99 3.39
C TYR A 200 12.11 -27.87 2.45
N PRO A 201 11.63 -28.19 1.23
CA PRO A 201 11.12 -27.19 0.31
C PRO A 201 10.03 -26.32 0.96
N ILE A 202 10.07 -25.01 0.69
CA ILE A 202 9.08 -24.06 1.20
C ILE A 202 7.67 -24.51 0.79
N ILE A 203 6.77 -24.57 1.76
CA ILE A 203 5.36 -24.90 1.57
C ILE A 203 4.63 -23.57 1.30
N HIS A 204 3.98 -23.48 0.15
CA HIS A 204 3.16 -22.34 -0.24
C HIS A 204 1.71 -22.79 -0.43
N LEU A 205 0.80 -22.27 0.39
CA LEU A 205 -0.63 -22.54 0.35
C LEU A 205 -1.36 -21.27 -0.04
N LYS A 206 -2.20 -21.34 -1.07
CA LYS A 206 -2.98 -20.20 -1.55
C LYS A 206 -4.43 -20.61 -1.74
N GLY A 207 -5.32 -19.92 -1.04
CA GLY A 207 -6.77 -19.98 -1.19
C GLY A 207 -7.33 -18.63 -1.63
N ASP A 208 -8.66 -18.53 -1.66
CA ASP A 208 -9.34 -17.31 -2.14
C ASP A 208 -9.10 -16.09 -1.23
N ASP A 209 -9.06 -16.32 0.09
CA ASP A 209 -8.97 -15.27 1.10
C ASP A 209 -7.75 -15.40 2.04
N ILE A 210 -6.91 -16.42 1.82
CA ILE A 210 -5.74 -16.69 2.64
C ILE A 210 -4.57 -17.15 1.79
N GLU A 211 -3.39 -16.64 2.09
CA GLU A 211 -2.13 -17.09 1.52
C GLU A 211 -1.13 -17.30 2.67
N VAL A 212 -0.48 -18.48 2.67
CA VAL A 212 0.47 -18.87 3.72
C VAL A 212 1.71 -19.44 3.07
N VAL A 213 2.86 -18.99 3.52
CA VAL A 213 4.16 -19.56 3.16
C VAL A 213 4.87 -19.94 4.45
N ILE A 214 5.32 -21.20 4.55
CA ILE A 214 5.91 -21.76 5.75
C ILE A 214 7.10 -22.67 5.43
N THR A 215 8.11 -22.64 6.28
CA THR A 215 9.22 -23.58 6.29
C THR A 215 9.79 -23.73 7.71
N HIS A 216 10.72 -24.67 7.88
CA HIS A 216 11.56 -24.75 9.08
C HIS A 216 13.02 -24.58 8.69
N ILE A 217 13.76 -23.91 9.56
CA ILE A 217 15.21 -23.78 9.52
C ILE A 217 15.78 -24.35 10.82
N ASN A 218 17.05 -24.66 10.85
CA ASN A 218 17.70 -25.20 12.06
C ASN A 218 18.02 -24.08 13.05
N GLN A 219 16.97 -23.49 13.62
CA GLN A 219 17.04 -22.40 14.59
C GLN A 219 15.95 -22.55 15.63
N TYR A 220 16.20 -22.11 16.87
CA TYR A 220 15.21 -22.06 17.92
C TYR A 220 14.27 -20.88 17.75
N GLY A 221 13.00 -21.08 18.04
CA GLY A 221 11.98 -20.03 18.04
C GLY A 221 11.07 -20.07 16.82
N GLU A 222 10.20 -19.10 16.76
CA GLU A 222 9.26 -18.88 15.66
C GLU A 222 9.35 -17.43 15.23
N GLU A 223 9.52 -17.23 13.93
CA GLU A 223 9.39 -15.91 13.30
C GLU A 223 8.14 -15.92 12.43
N TYR A 224 7.40 -14.84 12.45
CA TYR A 224 6.21 -14.68 11.62
C TYR A 224 6.08 -13.27 11.06
N TYR A 225 5.58 -13.20 9.86
CA TYR A 225 5.21 -11.97 9.17
C TYR A 225 3.75 -12.11 8.78
N SER A 226 2.87 -11.36 9.39
CA SER A 226 1.44 -11.48 9.16
C SER A 226 0.82 -10.19 8.66
N PHE A 227 -0.16 -10.33 7.75
CA PHE A 227 -0.77 -9.21 7.07
C PHE A 227 -2.29 -9.40 6.98
N VAL A 228 -3.03 -8.30 7.04
CA VAL A 228 -4.47 -8.28 6.78
C VAL A 228 -4.75 -7.14 5.80
N ASN A 229 -5.33 -7.47 4.65
CA ASN A 229 -5.64 -6.48 3.60
C ASN A 229 -4.44 -5.57 3.25
N GLY A 230 -3.26 -6.15 3.09
CA GLY A 230 -2.04 -5.41 2.79
C GLY A 230 -1.36 -4.71 3.98
N GLN A 231 -1.96 -4.74 5.17
CA GLN A 231 -1.42 -4.12 6.38
C GLN A 231 -0.60 -5.12 7.19
N HIS A 232 0.65 -4.78 7.52
CA HIS A 232 1.48 -5.59 8.40
C HIS A 232 0.94 -5.55 9.84
N THR A 233 0.64 -6.72 10.39
CA THR A 233 0.13 -6.87 11.76
C THR A 233 1.26 -7.28 12.70
N THR A 234 2.04 -6.31 13.14
CA THR A 234 3.26 -6.52 13.95
C THR A 234 3.01 -7.25 15.28
N GLN A 235 1.81 -7.14 15.81
CA GLN A 235 1.40 -7.81 17.05
C GLN A 235 0.64 -9.13 16.80
N GLY A 236 0.63 -9.61 15.55
CA GLY A 236 -0.17 -10.77 15.15
C GLY A 236 -1.67 -10.43 15.04
N GLY A 237 -2.52 -11.31 15.55
CA GLY A 237 -3.97 -11.15 15.52
C GLY A 237 -4.69 -12.50 15.50
N THR A 238 -6.02 -12.45 15.47
CA THR A 238 -6.87 -13.67 15.48
C THR A 238 -6.61 -14.59 14.29
N HIS A 239 -6.29 -14.04 13.11
CA HIS A 239 -5.94 -14.80 11.91
C HIS A 239 -4.65 -15.63 12.10
N LEU A 240 -3.61 -15.06 12.74
CA LEU A 240 -2.37 -15.78 13.04
C LEU A 240 -2.61 -16.87 14.10
N THR A 241 -3.37 -16.56 15.16
CA THR A 241 -3.74 -17.52 16.19
C THR A 241 -4.52 -18.69 15.59
N ALA A 242 -5.53 -18.41 14.77
CA ALA A 242 -6.32 -19.44 14.12
C ALA A 242 -5.47 -20.34 13.18
N PHE A 243 -4.52 -19.74 12.45
CA PHE A 243 -3.59 -20.54 11.63
C PHE A 243 -2.73 -21.46 12.47
N ARG A 244 -2.13 -20.96 13.58
CA ARG A 244 -1.30 -21.77 14.50
C ARG A 244 -2.07 -22.94 15.10
N GLU A 245 -3.29 -22.70 15.56
CA GLU A 245 -4.16 -23.75 16.11
C GLU A 245 -4.51 -24.80 15.07
N ALA A 246 -4.90 -24.39 13.86
CA ALA A 246 -5.22 -25.29 12.77
C ALA A 246 -4.02 -26.14 12.35
N ALA A 247 -2.83 -25.53 12.18
CA ALA A 247 -1.61 -26.24 11.83
C ALA A 247 -1.22 -27.26 12.90
N SER A 248 -1.20 -26.86 14.19
CA SER A 248 -0.90 -27.76 15.30
C SER A 248 -1.85 -28.94 15.38
N ARG A 249 -3.15 -28.71 15.25
CA ARG A 249 -4.18 -29.76 15.24
C ARG A 249 -3.98 -30.73 14.08
N THR A 250 -3.79 -30.20 12.87
CA THR A 250 -3.61 -31.03 11.67
C THR A 250 -2.37 -31.92 11.76
N ILE A 251 -1.24 -31.37 12.24
CA ILE A 251 -0.01 -32.16 12.44
C ILE A 251 -0.21 -33.26 13.48
N LYS A 252 -0.86 -32.94 14.61
CA LYS A 252 -1.16 -33.92 15.66
C LYS A 252 -2.09 -35.04 15.17
N GLU A 253 -3.15 -34.68 14.44
CA GLU A 253 -4.09 -35.68 13.86
C GLU A 253 -3.39 -36.57 12.84
N PHE A 254 -2.52 -35.99 12.00
CA PHE A 254 -1.74 -36.75 11.03
C PHE A 254 -0.78 -37.71 11.73
N TYR A 255 -0.07 -37.26 12.78
CA TYR A 255 0.87 -38.08 13.53
C TYR A 255 0.14 -39.27 14.18
N ASN A 256 -0.90 -39.03 14.93
CA ASN A 256 -1.69 -40.07 15.60
C ASN A 256 -2.28 -41.09 14.62
N LYS A 257 -2.65 -40.66 13.42
CA LYS A 257 -3.20 -41.55 12.38
C LYS A 257 -2.16 -42.46 11.72
N ASN A 258 -0.92 -42.04 11.65
CA ASN A 258 0.10 -42.71 10.82
C ASN A 258 1.23 -43.35 11.61
N PHE A 259 1.40 -43.03 12.89
CA PHE A 259 2.58 -43.42 13.70
C PHE A 259 2.24 -43.97 15.10
N ASP A 260 0.97 -44.16 15.45
CA ASP A 260 0.52 -44.85 16.66
C ASP A 260 0.45 -46.37 16.47
#